data_bf2f627f8f4613cf559c9572cb627743
#
_entry.id   bf2f627f8f4613cf559c9572cb627743
#
_cell.length_a   1.000
_cell.length_b   1.000
_cell.length_c   1.000
_cell.angle_alpha   90.00
_cell.angle_beta   90.00
_cell.angle_gamma   90.00
#
_symmetry.space_group_name_H-M   'P 1'
#
loop_
_entity.id
_entity.type
_entity.pdbx_description
1 polymer ?
#
loop_
_entity_poly.entity_id
_entity_poly.type
_entity_poly.pdbx_seq_one_letter_code
_entity_poly.pdbx_strand_id
1 'polypeptide(L)'
;MKKILSFLAVGALILIPAIGRADDDDSPGPGQKAKDVIKGIGQGVREAIHEGKESPAIDVSLGKTHMEMPTSIDAGEITFRITNVGTEQRAFKISGPGLERYLIQPLPPGESQKMTVYLDPGLYKVEAPAVGAATNDLTVQITAVARDND
;
A
#
# COMPACT_ATOMS: atom_id res chain seq x y z
N MET A 1 8.11 41.96 22.80
CA MET A 1 6.69 41.80 23.26
C MET A 1 6.22 40.41 22.87
N LYS A 2 6.15 39.53 23.86
CA LYS A 2 5.75 38.12 23.70
C LYS A 2 4.23 38.03 23.80
N LYS A 3 3.56 37.52 22.78
CA LYS A 3 2.15 37.09 22.88
C LYS A 3 2.08 35.57 22.88
N ILE A 4 1.83 35.05 24.06
CA ILE A 4 1.52 33.63 24.30
C ILE A 4 0.02 33.49 24.07
N LEU A 5 -0.39 32.69 23.08
CA LEU A 5 -1.77 32.26 22.90
C LEU A 5 -1.94 30.89 23.53
N SER A 6 -2.57 30.86 24.70
CA SER A 6 -3.07 29.62 25.31
C SER A 6 -4.32 29.16 24.59
N PHE A 7 -4.30 27.95 24.04
CA PHE A 7 -5.53 27.27 23.63
C PHE A 7 -6.00 26.35 24.75
N LEU A 8 -7.15 26.71 25.29
CA LEU A 8 -7.91 25.93 26.26
C LEU A 8 -8.57 24.74 25.53
N ALA A 9 -8.22 23.52 25.95
CA ALA A 9 -8.93 22.32 25.51
C ALA A 9 -10.25 22.19 26.28
N VAL A 10 -11.36 22.28 25.60
CA VAL A 10 -12.70 21.96 26.14
C VAL A 10 -12.96 20.49 25.91
N GLY A 11 -12.88 19.69 26.96
CA GLY A 11 -13.28 18.30 26.97
C GLY A 11 -14.81 18.18 26.95
N ALA A 12 -15.36 17.57 25.90
CA ALA A 12 -16.76 17.16 25.86
C ALA A 12 -16.91 15.75 26.41
N LEU A 13 -17.45 15.67 27.62
CA LEU A 13 -17.87 14.42 28.26
C LEU A 13 -19.18 13.97 27.62
N ILE A 14 -19.15 12.94 26.80
CA ILE A 14 -20.35 12.33 26.24
C ILE A 14 -20.87 11.30 27.24
N LEU A 15 -21.97 11.65 27.88
CA LEU A 15 -22.75 10.76 28.75
C LEU A 15 -23.60 9.86 27.87
N ILE A 16 -23.35 8.55 27.88
CA ILE A 16 -24.17 7.53 27.21
C ILE A 16 -25.27 7.11 28.17
N PRO A 17 -26.54 7.30 27.84
CA PRO A 17 -27.62 6.77 28.66
C PRO A 17 -27.73 5.25 28.43
N ALA A 18 -27.68 4.52 29.51
CA ALA A 18 -28.04 3.11 29.56
C ALA A 18 -29.54 2.97 29.28
N ILE A 19 -29.88 2.37 28.15
CA ILE A 19 -31.26 2.01 27.84
C ILE A 19 -31.49 0.53 28.24
N GLY A 20 -32.55 0.40 28.94
CA GLY A 20 -33.03 -0.73 29.68
C GLY A 20 -33.18 -2.03 28.93
N ARG A 21 -33.14 -3.07 29.78
CA ARG A 21 -33.62 -4.41 29.53
C ARG A 21 -35.00 -4.42 28.87
N ALA A 22 -35.08 -5.13 27.74
CA ALA A 22 -36.30 -5.80 27.36
C ALA A 22 -35.96 -7.31 27.36
N ASP A 23 -36.45 -8.01 28.36
CA ASP A 23 -36.58 -9.44 28.35
C ASP A 23 -37.67 -9.77 27.33
N ASP A 24 -37.29 -10.28 26.18
CA ASP A 24 -38.15 -11.07 25.33
C ASP A 24 -37.47 -12.40 25.06
N ASP A 25 -37.92 -13.36 25.88
CA ASP A 25 -37.63 -14.77 25.87
C ASP A 25 -38.33 -15.39 24.64
N ASP A 26 -37.71 -15.33 23.49
CA ASP A 26 -38.07 -16.16 22.35
C ASP A 26 -36.80 -16.72 21.72
N SER A 27 -36.27 -17.77 22.38
CA SER A 27 -35.18 -18.57 21.89
C SER A 27 -35.68 -19.55 20.84
N PRO A 28 -35.40 -19.34 19.55
CA PRO A 28 -35.50 -20.45 18.60
C PRO A 28 -34.35 -21.42 18.86
N GLY A 29 -34.70 -22.70 18.98
CA GLY A 29 -33.83 -23.78 19.39
C GLY A 29 -32.48 -23.87 18.67
N PRO A 30 -31.50 -24.53 19.31
CA PRO A 30 -30.08 -24.44 18.92
C PRO A 30 -29.70 -25.14 17.62
N GLY A 31 -30.64 -25.66 16.85
CA GLY A 31 -30.36 -26.46 15.66
C GLY A 31 -30.39 -25.71 14.33
N GLN A 32 -31.05 -24.57 14.24
CA GLN A 32 -31.22 -23.89 12.92
C GLN A 32 -30.23 -22.73 12.68
N LYS A 33 -29.77 -22.06 13.73
CA LYS A 33 -28.79 -20.97 13.60
C LYS A 33 -27.39 -21.45 13.20
N ALA A 34 -27.04 -22.69 13.49
CA ALA A 34 -25.74 -23.23 13.13
C ALA A 34 -25.58 -23.51 11.63
N LYS A 35 -26.65 -23.77 10.90
CA LYS A 35 -26.58 -24.06 9.46
C LYS A 35 -26.44 -22.80 8.63
N ASP A 36 -27.06 -21.72 9.03
CA ASP A 36 -26.96 -20.45 8.30
C ASP A 36 -25.63 -19.72 8.53
N VAL A 37 -25.05 -19.86 9.73
CA VAL A 37 -23.72 -19.31 10.03
C VAL A 37 -22.62 -20.03 9.27
N ILE A 38 -22.73 -21.35 9.08
CA ILE A 38 -21.75 -22.13 8.31
C ILE A 38 -21.84 -21.80 6.82
N LYS A 39 -23.03 -21.47 6.31
CA LYS A 39 -23.21 -21.09 4.91
C LYS A 39 -22.63 -19.71 4.61
N GLY A 40 -22.71 -18.76 5.54
CA GLY A 40 -22.12 -17.43 5.42
C GLY A 40 -20.58 -17.44 5.52
N ILE A 41 -20.02 -18.26 6.41
CA ILE A 41 -18.58 -18.41 6.58
C ILE A 41 -17.93 -19.09 5.36
N GLY A 42 -18.62 -20.05 4.74
CA GLY A 42 -18.11 -20.74 3.56
C GLY A 42 -17.98 -19.87 2.32
N GLN A 43 -18.83 -18.87 2.16
CA GLN A 43 -18.75 -17.93 1.02
C GLN A 43 -17.69 -16.84 1.25
N GLY A 44 -17.60 -16.28 2.44
CA GLY A 44 -16.58 -15.30 2.78
C GLY A 44 -15.14 -15.84 2.71
N VAL A 45 -14.95 -17.09 3.10
CA VAL A 45 -13.64 -17.76 3.02
C VAL A 45 -13.25 -18.10 1.57
N ARG A 46 -14.23 -18.37 0.71
CA ARG A 46 -13.93 -18.63 -0.71
C ARG A 46 -13.55 -17.35 -1.47
N GLU A 47 -14.15 -16.23 -1.16
CA GLU A 47 -13.77 -14.94 -1.73
C GLU A 47 -12.40 -14.47 -1.22
N ALA A 48 -12.10 -14.68 0.06
CA ALA A 48 -10.78 -14.35 0.63
C ALA A 48 -9.65 -15.22 0.08
N ILE A 49 -9.92 -16.47 -0.34
CA ILE A 49 -8.91 -17.35 -0.96
C ILE A 49 -8.63 -16.98 -2.41
N HIS A 50 -9.57 -16.32 -3.11
CA HIS A 50 -9.33 -15.81 -4.46
C HIS A 50 -8.60 -14.46 -4.48
N GLU A 51 -8.67 -13.69 -3.40
CA GLU A 51 -7.89 -12.44 -3.24
C GLU A 51 -6.44 -12.67 -2.83
N GLY A 52 -6.06 -13.91 -2.52
CA GLY A 52 -4.72 -14.25 -2.00
C GLY A 52 -3.63 -14.49 -3.04
N LYS A 53 -3.80 -14.10 -4.30
CA LYS A 53 -2.68 -14.02 -5.21
C LYS A 53 -2.04 -12.64 -5.02
N GLU A 54 -1.21 -12.55 -3.96
CA GLU A 54 -0.40 -11.35 -3.77
C GLU A 54 0.39 -11.09 -5.05
N SER A 55 0.24 -9.88 -5.58
CA SER A 55 1.06 -9.45 -6.71
C SER A 55 2.53 -9.61 -6.33
N PRO A 56 3.37 -10.15 -7.22
CA PRO A 56 4.79 -10.30 -6.93
C PRO A 56 5.36 -8.98 -6.40
N ALA A 57 5.97 -9.03 -5.22
CA ALA A 57 6.59 -7.88 -4.60
C ALA A 57 8.04 -7.78 -5.04
N ILE A 58 8.43 -6.60 -5.51
CA ILE A 58 9.79 -6.28 -5.92
C ILE A 58 10.35 -5.23 -4.97
N ASP A 59 11.47 -5.55 -4.34
CA ASP A 59 12.16 -4.63 -3.45
C ASP A 59 13.00 -3.64 -4.28
N VAL A 60 12.83 -2.37 -3.95
CA VAL A 60 13.57 -1.24 -4.55
C VAL A 60 14.23 -0.46 -3.43
N SER A 61 15.55 -0.37 -3.45
CA SER A 61 16.33 0.39 -2.49
C SER A 61 16.87 1.68 -3.15
N LEU A 62 16.47 2.82 -2.61
CA LEU A 62 16.94 4.13 -3.06
C LEU A 62 18.13 4.56 -2.18
N GLY A 63 19.34 4.36 -2.69
CA GLY A 63 20.57 4.75 -2.02
C GLY A 63 20.93 6.23 -2.26
N LYS A 64 22.11 6.61 -1.81
CA LYS A 64 22.64 7.96 -2.02
C LYS A 64 23.01 8.21 -3.48
N THR A 65 23.64 7.24 -4.13
CA THR A 65 24.23 7.38 -5.49
C THR A 65 23.72 6.35 -6.49
N HIS A 66 22.97 5.35 -6.04
CA HIS A 66 22.46 4.28 -6.90
C HIS A 66 21.12 3.78 -6.40
N MET A 67 20.37 3.19 -7.28
CA MET A 67 19.12 2.49 -7.02
C MET A 67 19.34 1.00 -7.25
N GLU A 68 18.96 0.18 -6.27
CA GLU A 68 19.04 -1.28 -6.37
C GLU A 68 17.64 -1.83 -6.63
N MET A 69 17.48 -2.52 -7.76
CA MET A 69 16.28 -3.25 -8.13
C MET A 69 16.58 -4.22 -9.26
N PRO A 70 15.80 -5.28 -9.47
CA PRO A 70 15.92 -6.13 -10.64
C PRO A 70 15.70 -5.34 -11.93
N THR A 71 16.52 -5.59 -12.94
CA THR A 71 16.39 -4.96 -14.28
C THR A 71 15.50 -5.74 -15.23
N SER A 72 15.14 -6.98 -14.87
CA SER A 72 14.18 -7.82 -15.58
C SER A 72 13.13 -8.31 -14.61
N ILE A 73 11.86 -8.09 -14.92
CA ILE A 73 10.72 -8.46 -14.10
C ILE A 73 9.62 -9.03 -14.98
N ASP A 74 8.74 -9.86 -14.40
CA ASP A 74 7.60 -10.38 -15.13
C ASP A 74 6.58 -9.28 -15.39
N ALA A 75 5.98 -9.28 -16.59
CA ALA A 75 4.84 -8.42 -16.89
C ALA A 75 3.59 -8.83 -16.09
N GLY A 76 2.69 -7.89 -15.90
CA GLY A 76 1.47 -8.06 -15.14
C GLY A 76 1.38 -7.14 -13.94
N GLU A 77 0.55 -7.49 -12.97
CA GLU A 77 0.42 -6.72 -11.74
C GLU A 77 1.62 -6.95 -10.83
N ILE A 78 2.32 -5.87 -10.50
CA ILE A 78 3.56 -5.85 -9.70
C ILE A 78 3.41 -4.84 -8.57
N THR A 79 3.85 -5.23 -7.38
CA THR A 79 3.96 -4.32 -6.23
C THR A 79 5.43 -3.98 -5.97
N PHE A 80 5.81 -2.74 -6.17
CA PHE A 80 7.12 -2.23 -5.75
C PHE A 80 7.08 -1.89 -4.26
N ARG A 81 8.01 -2.44 -3.50
CA ARG A 81 8.30 -2.05 -2.12
C ARG A 81 9.51 -1.14 -2.15
N ILE A 82 9.29 0.16 -2.05
CA ILE A 82 10.31 1.17 -2.23
C ILE A 82 10.79 1.62 -0.85
N THR A 83 12.08 1.50 -0.59
CA THR A 83 12.71 1.91 0.67
C THR A 83 13.80 2.93 0.39
N ASN A 84 13.76 4.07 1.07
CA ASN A 84 14.82 5.07 1.01
C ASN A 84 15.89 4.76 2.06
N VAL A 85 16.98 4.17 1.61
CA VAL A 85 18.16 3.86 2.45
C VAL A 85 19.23 4.96 2.39
N GLY A 86 18.96 6.02 1.63
CA GLY A 86 19.82 7.20 1.54
C GLY A 86 19.60 8.19 2.68
N THR A 87 20.23 9.34 2.56
CA THR A 87 20.16 10.43 3.54
C THR A 87 19.29 11.60 3.09
N GLU A 88 18.77 11.55 1.88
CA GLU A 88 18.00 12.61 1.24
C GLU A 88 16.60 12.13 0.91
N GLN A 89 15.64 13.04 0.96
CA GLN A 89 14.29 12.74 0.53
C GLN A 89 14.26 12.51 -0.97
N ARG A 90 13.57 11.45 -1.43
CA ARG A 90 13.49 11.10 -2.85
C ARG A 90 12.05 10.89 -3.30
N ALA A 91 11.75 11.40 -4.47
CA ALA A 91 10.57 10.98 -5.21
C ALA A 91 10.82 9.64 -5.90
N PHE A 92 9.79 9.01 -6.40
CA PHE A 92 9.88 7.78 -7.19
C PHE A 92 8.87 7.84 -8.33
N LYS A 93 9.34 7.53 -9.52
CA LYS A 93 8.54 7.54 -10.75
C LYS A 93 8.90 6.35 -11.62
N ILE A 94 7.89 5.72 -12.21
CA ILE A 94 8.06 4.74 -13.28
C ILE A 94 7.30 5.22 -14.52
N SER A 95 7.94 5.15 -15.69
CA SER A 95 7.36 5.53 -16.97
C SER A 95 7.74 4.53 -18.05
N GLY A 96 6.82 4.30 -18.99
CA GLY A 96 7.03 3.39 -20.11
C GLY A 96 5.80 3.27 -20.99
N PRO A 97 5.65 2.20 -21.78
CA PRO A 97 4.54 2.03 -22.69
C PRO A 97 3.19 2.15 -21.99
N GLY A 98 2.45 3.22 -22.27
CA GLY A 98 1.12 3.45 -21.69
C GLY A 98 1.05 3.67 -20.19
N LEU A 99 2.18 3.78 -19.49
CA LEU A 99 2.24 3.93 -18.04
C LEU A 99 3.10 5.11 -17.63
N GLU A 100 2.55 5.93 -16.74
CA GLU A 100 3.29 6.89 -15.95
C GLU A 100 2.72 6.89 -14.53
N ARG A 101 3.54 6.50 -13.54
CA ARG A 101 3.17 6.45 -12.14
C ARG A 101 4.27 7.02 -11.26
N TYR A 102 3.88 7.68 -10.19
CA TYR A 102 4.78 8.27 -9.20
C TYR A 102 4.18 8.15 -7.80
N LEU A 103 5.02 8.15 -6.79
CA LEU A 103 4.57 8.28 -5.41
C LEU A 103 3.95 9.66 -5.20
N ILE A 104 2.82 9.70 -4.51
CA ILE A 104 2.09 10.96 -4.23
C ILE A 104 2.95 11.91 -3.38
N GLN A 105 3.78 11.35 -2.50
CA GLN A 105 4.69 12.10 -1.65
C GLN A 105 6.10 11.56 -1.78
N PRO A 106 7.10 12.44 -1.75
CA PRO A 106 8.49 12.02 -1.67
C PRO A 106 8.74 11.21 -0.41
N LEU A 107 9.61 10.21 -0.51
CA LEU A 107 9.95 9.27 0.54
C LEU A 107 11.10 9.80 1.39
N PRO A 108 10.89 10.12 2.67
CA PRO A 108 11.95 10.53 3.58
C PRO A 108 13.00 9.43 3.79
N PRO A 109 14.22 9.77 4.25
CA PRO A 109 15.23 8.79 4.63
C PRO A 109 14.71 7.78 5.66
N GLY A 110 14.97 6.50 5.41
CA GLY A 110 14.53 5.39 6.28
C GLY A 110 13.08 4.95 6.12
N GLU A 111 12.29 5.65 5.32
CA GLU A 111 10.88 5.32 5.07
C GLU A 111 10.72 4.33 3.92
N SER A 112 9.62 3.58 3.97
CA SER A 112 9.23 2.63 2.92
C SER A 112 7.78 2.86 2.49
N GLN A 113 7.53 2.69 1.20
CA GLN A 113 6.19 2.78 0.64
C GLN A 113 5.97 1.72 -0.44
N LYS A 114 4.75 1.24 -0.58
CA LYS A 114 4.35 0.29 -1.64
C LYS A 114 3.65 1.03 -2.76
N MET A 115 3.92 0.60 -3.99
CA MET A 115 3.22 1.08 -5.19
C MET A 115 2.90 -0.11 -6.08
N THR A 116 1.61 -0.33 -6.34
CA THR A 116 1.15 -1.38 -7.25
C THR A 116 0.85 -0.79 -8.61
N VAL A 117 1.39 -1.41 -9.64
CA VAL A 117 1.20 -1.04 -11.04
C VAL A 117 0.99 -2.28 -11.90
N TYR A 118 0.35 -2.10 -13.03
CA TYR A 118 0.28 -3.12 -14.07
C TYR A 118 1.27 -2.78 -15.19
N LEU A 119 2.17 -3.71 -15.49
CA LEU A 119 3.19 -3.56 -16.53
C LEU A 119 2.87 -4.45 -17.72
N ASP A 120 2.70 -3.84 -18.88
CA ASP A 120 2.74 -4.56 -20.15
C ASP A 120 4.18 -4.97 -20.48
N PRO A 121 4.40 -6.01 -21.30
CA PRO A 121 5.74 -6.33 -21.76
C PRO A 121 6.38 -5.14 -22.48
N GLY A 122 7.61 -4.78 -22.07
CA GLY A 122 8.30 -3.63 -22.63
C GLY A 122 9.39 -3.04 -21.75
N LEU A 123 9.96 -1.94 -22.21
CA LEU A 123 10.99 -1.19 -21.50
C LEU A 123 10.39 -0.06 -20.68
N TYR A 124 10.79 0.03 -19.44
CA TYR A 124 10.38 1.07 -18.51
C TYR A 124 11.59 1.80 -17.94
N LYS A 125 11.40 3.07 -17.68
CA LYS A 125 12.37 3.91 -16.98
C LYS A 125 11.88 4.16 -15.57
N VAL A 126 12.72 3.87 -14.58
CA VAL A 126 12.47 4.15 -13.18
C VAL A 126 13.41 5.28 -12.75
N GLU A 127 12.84 6.31 -12.16
CA GLU A 127 13.56 7.52 -11.74
C GLU A 127 13.26 7.80 -10.27
N ALA A 128 14.29 8.14 -9.52
CA ALA A 128 14.16 8.60 -8.15
C ALA A 128 14.94 9.92 -7.97
N PRO A 129 14.34 11.04 -8.40
CA PRO A 129 14.94 12.35 -8.22
C PRO A 129 15.03 12.70 -6.74
N ALA A 130 16.11 13.35 -6.37
CA ALA A 130 16.26 13.93 -5.05
C ALA A 130 15.37 15.17 -4.91
N VAL A 131 14.80 15.35 -3.73
CA VAL A 131 13.97 16.52 -3.41
C VAL A 131 14.80 17.50 -2.59
N GLY A 132 14.88 18.73 -3.07
CA GLY A 132 15.65 19.79 -2.41
C GLY A 132 16.95 20.17 -3.14
N ALA A 133 18.00 20.46 -2.37
CA ALA A 133 19.29 20.94 -2.92
C ALA A 133 20.17 19.83 -3.52
N ALA A 134 19.78 18.57 -3.42
CA ALA A 134 20.52 17.45 -3.96
C ALA A 134 20.31 17.35 -5.47
N THR A 135 21.38 17.09 -6.21
CA THR A 135 21.40 17.09 -7.69
C THR A 135 21.54 15.70 -8.29
N ASN A 136 21.48 14.65 -7.48
CA ASN A 136 21.71 13.28 -7.95
C ASN A 136 20.38 12.55 -8.19
N ASP A 137 19.95 12.55 -9.44
CA ASP A 137 18.81 11.75 -9.88
C ASP A 137 19.24 10.30 -10.12
N LEU A 138 18.56 9.37 -9.48
CA LEU A 138 18.79 7.95 -9.72
C LEU A 138 17.89 7.50 -10.87
N THR A 139 18.47 6.76 -11.82
CA THR A 139 17.73 6.23 -12.97
C THR A 139 18.13 4.79 -13.23
N VAL A 140 17.14 3.92 -13.44
CA VAL A 140 17.32 2.52 -13.85
C VAL A 140 16.35 2.22 -14.99
N GLN A 141 16.82 1.46 -15.99
CA GLN A 141 15.94 0.88 -16.99
C GLN A 141 15.61 -0.55 -16.62
N ILE A 142 14.34 -0.92 -16.72
CA ILE A 142 13.86 -2.27 -16.47
C ILE A 142 13.13 -2.80 -17.69
N THR A 143 13.17 -4.10 -17.88
CA THR A 143 12.42 -4.81 -18.91
C THR A 143 11.33 -5.64 -18.24
N ALA A 144 10.08 -5.38 -18.59
CA ALA A 144 8.97 -6.27 -18.26
C ALA A 144 8.86 -7.35 -19.34
N VAL A 145 8.98 -8.61 -18.91
CA VAL A 145 8.97 -9.77 -19.80
C VAL A 145 7.61 -10.45 -19.71
N ALA A 146 7.02 -10.80 -20.84
CA ALA A 146 5.79 -11.59 -20.86
C ALA A 146 6.00 -12.90 -20.08
N ARG A 147 5.02 -13.27 -19.24
CA ARG A 147 5.03 -14.59 -18.61
C ARG A 147 4.72 -15.64 -19.67
N ASP A 148 5.63 -16.57 -19.85
CA ASP A 148 5.33 -17.80 -20.58
C ASP A 148 4.37 -18.62 -19.70
N ASN A 149 3.10 -18.63 -20.06
CA ASN A 149 2.14 -19.53 -19.45
C ASN A 149 2.30 -20.90 -20.15
N ASP A 150 3.20 -21.72 -19.63
CA ASP A 150 3.25 -23.14 -19.92
C ASP A 150 2.14 -23.90 -19.18
#